data_166d1b06b39b5a0a7f634b978a38d7e9
#
_entry.id   166d1b06b39b5a0a7f634b978a38d7e9
#
_cell.length_a   1.000
_cell.length_b   1.000
_cell.length_c   1.000
_cell.angle_alpha   90.00
_cell.angle_beta   90.00
_cell.angle_gamma   90.00
#
_symmetry.space_group_name_H-M   'P 1'
#
loop_
_entity.id
_entity.type
_entity.pdbx_description
1 polymer ?
#
loop_
_entity_poly.entity_id
_entity_poly.type
_entity_poly.pdbx_seq_one_letter_code
_entity_poly.pdbx_strand_id
1 'polypeptide(L)'
;MQPVSICWVAGQSSAGKLSGGTLQVSPSAWRAAPESEWGQDAFFLLLASGWDTSGVCHNGADQFHTVIEQGQKFLASNPSSPLRLPVTYLMAEAYETWWSLSEWSSCSPVIDLGPGPCKAAPGSAKYKAGADDALKQAIGDYEALIAADPSVYGTPALRRRLARLKLGIDTNQRRFYCLNE
;
A
#
# COMPACT_ATOMS: atom_id res chain seq x y z
N MET A 1 -20.18 2.17 18.30
CA MET A 1 -19.11 2.98 17.71
C MET A 1 -19.00 2.57 16.26
N GLN A 2 -19.37 3.44 15.34
CA GLN A 2 -19.31 3.15 13.90
C GLN A 2 -17.86 3.26 13.42
N PRO A 3 -17.45 2.42 12.45
CA PRO A 3 -16.13 2.56 11.84
C PRO A 3 -16.05 3.94 11.20
N VAL A 4 -15.00 4.68 11.53
CA VAL A 4 -14.67 5.94 10.86
C VAL A 4 -14.28 5.57 9.42
N SER A 5 -15.27 5.59 8.53
CA SER A 5 -15.01 5.73 7.12
C SER A 5 -14.30 7.06 6.96
N ILE A 6 -13.04 7.05 6.56
CA ILE A 6 -12.35 8.25 6.10
C ILE A 6 -12.98 8.60 4.76
N CYS A 7 -14.21 9.14 4.79
CA CYS A 7 -14.74 9.92 3.71
C CYS A 7 -14.04 11.27 3.79
N TRP A 8 -13.13 11.52 2.91
CA TRP A 8 -12.64 12.87 2.65
C TRP A 8 -13.81 13.73 2.19
N VAL A 9 -14.39 14.47 3.15
CA VAL A 9 -15.27 15.58 2.82
C VAL A 9 -14.37 16.67 2.27
N ALA A 10 -14.41 16.86 0.94
CA ALA A 10 -13.81 18.01 0.31
C ALA A 10 -14.38 19.25 1.01
N GLY A 11 -13.53 19.98 1.74
CA GLY A 11 -13.86 21.25 2.33
C GLY A 11 -14.41 22.16 1.23
N GLN A 12 -15.64 22.63 1.40
CA GLN A 12 -16.28 23.58 0.50
C GLN A 12 -15.51 24.90 0.55
N SER A 13 -14.58 25.09 -0.37
CA SER A 13 -14.14 26.40 -0.78
C SER A 13 -15.11 26.88 -1.86
N SER A 14 -15.82 27.96 -1.57
CA SER A 14 -16.76 28.63 -2.45
C SER A 14 -16.08 29.00 -3.77
N ALA A 15 -16.60 28.52 -4.85
CA ALA A 15 -16.57 28.92 -6.25
C ALA A 15 -16.01 27.83 -7.20
N GLY A 16 -16.87 27.31 -8.03
CA GLY A 16 -16.51 26.57 -9.24
C GLY A 16 -17.12 25.17 -9.30
N LYS A 17 -18.01 24.96 -10.27
CA LYS A 17 -18.52 23.66 -10.68
C LYS A 17 -17.36 22.68 -10.86
N LEU A 18 -17.21 21.73 -9.95
CA LEU A 18 -16.33 20.59 -10.14
C LEU A 18 -17.05 19.60 -11.08
N SER A 19 -16.77 19.69 -12.38
CA SER A 19 -16.92 18.58 -13.30
C SER A 19 -16.04 17.44 -12.76
N GLY A 20 -16.55 16.19 -12.72
CA GLY A 20 -15.93 15.03 -12.13
C GLY A 20 -14.52 14.73 -12.69
N GLY A 21 -13.55 15.49 -12.26
CA GLY A 21 -12.13 15.31 -12.53
C GLY A 21 -11.51 14.51 -11.39
N THR A 22 -10.87 13.43 -11.71
CA THR A 22 -9.94 12.71 -10.83
C THR A 22 -8.94 13.73 -10.29
N LEU A 23 -8.83 13.85 -8.95
CA LEU A 23 -7.81 14.70 -8.33
C LEU A 23 -6.42 14.14 -8.69
N GLN A 24 -5.81 14.68 -9.73
CA GLN A 24 -4.42 14.36 -10.05
C GLN A 24 -3.51 15.19 -9.12
N VAL A 25 -2.93 14.54 -8.13
CA VAL A 25 -1.91 15.17 -7.29
C VAL A 25 -0.59 15.18 -8.03
N SER A 26 -0.07 16.37 -8.33
CA SER A 26 1.24 16.49 -8.97
C SER A 26 2.37 16.35 -7.95
N PRO A 27 3.44 15.59 -8.26
CA PRO A 27 4.66 15.54 -7.45
C PRO A 27 5.28 16.93 -7.20
N SER A 28 5.02 17.90 -8.06
CA SER A 28 5.47 19.27 -7.87
C SER A 28 4.82 19.97 -6.67
N ALA A 29 3.58 19.62 -6.32
CA ALA A 29 2.90 20.20 -5.17
C ALA A 29 3.61 19.86 -3.86
N TRP A 30 4.02 18.61 -3.70
CA TRP A 30 4.82 18.20 -2.55
C TRP A 30 6.22 18.83 -2.54
N ARG A 31 6.92 18.86 -3.69
CA ARG A 31 8.27 19.42 -3.79
C ARG A 31 8.33 20.93 -3.50
N ALA A 32 7.24 21.64 -3.74
CA ALA A 32 7.18 23.09 -3.51
C ALA A 32 7.19 23.47 -2.03
N ALA A 33 6.62 22.64 -1.14
CA ALA A 33 6.53 22.91 0.29
C ALA A 33 6.44 21.61 1.12
N PRO A 34 7.49 20.78 1.14
CA PRO A 34 7.46 19.44 1.74
C PRO A 34 7.20 19.43 3.25
N GLU A 35 7.53 20.51 3.94
CA GLU A 35 7.33 20.65 5.39
C GLU A 35 5.93 21.18 5.74
N SER A 36 5.17 21.66 4.76
CA SER A 36 3.82 22.16 5.00
C SER A 36 2.82 21.00 5.12
N GLU A 37 1.74 21.22 5.86
CA GLU A 37 0.62 20.28 5.96
C GLU A 37 0.13 19.85 4.57
N TRP A 38 -0.09 20.81 3.66
CA TRP A 38 -0.50 20.55 2.28
C TRP A 38 0.51 19.71 1.49
N GLY A 39 1.81 19.98 1.69
CA GLY A 39 2.87 19.18 1.05
C GLY A 39 2.86 17.75 1.56
N GLN A 40 2.70 17.55 2.85
CA GLN A 40 2.63 16.21 3.46
C GLN A 40 1.37 15.45 3.02
N ASP A 41 0.22 16.12 2.93
CA ASP A 41 -1.02 15.53 2.40
C ASP A 41 -0.86 15.13 0.93
N ALA A 42 -0.26 16.00 0.11
CA ALA A 42 0.04 15.69 -1.30
C ALA A 42 0.99 14.48 -1.42
N PHE A 43 2.00 14.41 -0.57
CA PHE A 43 2.89 13.25 -0.49
C PHE A 43 2.13 11.96 -0.16
N PHE A 44 1.29 12.00 0.86
CA PHE A 44 0.51 10.84 1.29
C PHE A 44 -0.42 10.34 0.18
N LEU A 45 -1.09 11.25 -0.53
CA LEU A 45 -1.96 10.89 -1.65
C LEU A 45 -1.17 10.24 -2.80
N LEU A 46 0.02 10.77 -3.12
CA LEU A 46 0.92 10.16 -4.11
C LEU A 46 1.37 8.77 -3.68
N LEU A 47 1.75 8.62 -2.42
CA LEU A 47 2.16 7.31 -1.88
C LEU A 47 1.01 6.30 -1.92
N ALA A 48 -0.19 6.73 -1.54
CA ALA A 48 -1.40 5.89 -1.54
C ALA A 48 -1.83 5.44 -2.94
N SER A 49 -1.49 6.23 -3.98
CA SER A 49 -1.69 5.86 -5.39
C SER A 49 -0.58 4.98 -5.97
N GLY A 50 0.40 4.56 -5.18
CA GLY A 50 1.57 3.84 -5.66
C GLY A 50 2.56 4.72 -6.41
N TRP A 51 2.52 6.05 -6.19
CA TRP A 51 3.32 7.06 -6.90
C TRP A 51 2.99 7.16 -8.40
N ASP A 52 1.86 6.60 -8.80
CA ASP A 52 1.39 6.69 -10.19
C ASP A 52 0.65 8.01 -10.40
N THR A 53 1.23 8.87 -11.20
CA THR A 53 0.65 10.17 -11.56
C THR A 53 -0.11 10.13 -12.89
N SER A 54 -0.01 9.03 -13.62
CA SER A 54 -0.69 8.86 -14.91
C SER A 54 -2.15 8.45 -14.75
N GLY A 55 -2.50 7.85 -13.59
CA GLY A 55 -3.81 7.24 -13.36
C GLY A 55 -4.05 6.01 -14.24
N VAL A 56 -3.03 5.51 -14.93
CA VAL A 56 -3.11 4.34 -15.81
C VAL A 56 -2.35 3.20 -15.15
N CYS A 57 -3.07 2.13 -14.83
CA CYS A 57 -2.44 0.91 -14.35
C CYS A 57 -1.65 0.25 -15.49
N HIS A 58 -0.34 0.30 -15.42
CA HIS A 58 0.53 -0.41 -16.36
C HIS A 58 0.71 -1.84 -15.88
N ASN A 59 0.27 -2.82 -16.68
CA ASN A 59 0.33 -4.24 -16.31
C ASN A 59 1.75 -4.67 -15.93
N GLY A 60 1.89 -5.24 -14.72
CA GLY A 60 3.18 -5.67 -14.18
C GLY A 60 4.05 -4.55 -13.62
N ALA A 61 3.52 -3.34 -13.44
CA ALA A 61 4.24 -2.26 -12.79
C ALA A 61 4.44 -2.55 -11.30
N ASP A 62 5.69 -2.49 -10.86
CA ASP A 62 6.13 -2.82 -9.50
C ASP A 62 6.14 -1.56 -8.63
N GLN A 63 4.98 -0.94 -8.43
CA GLN A 63 4.85 0.31 -7.68
C GLN A 63 5.23 0.17 -6.21
N PHE A 64 5.17 -1.03 -5.65
CA PHE A 64 5.49 -1.28 -4.24
C PHE A 64 6.93 -0.90 -3.88
N HIS A 65 7.90 -1.07 -4.79
CA HIS A 65 9.28 -0.62 -4.55
C HIS A 65 9.35 0.91 -4.38
N THR A 66 8.65 1.64 -5.25
CA THR A 66 8.59 3.11 -5.15
C THR A 66 7.91 3.55 -3.85
N VAL A 67 6.82 2.90 -3.46
CA VAL A 67 6.13 3.20 -2.18
C VAL A 67 7.06 3.00 -0.99
N ILE A 68 7.81 1.90 -0.95
CA ILE A 68 8.79 1.62 0.11
C ILE A 68 9.87 2.70 0.14
N GLU A 69 10.51 2.98 -1.00
CA GLU A 69 11.60 3.94 -1.09
C GLU A 69 11.17 5.35 -0.69
N GLN A 70 10.05 5.83 -1.22
CA GLN A 70 9.55 7.17 -0.92
C GLN A 70 9.05 7.28 0.52
N GLY A 71 8.39 6.25 1.03
CA GLY A 71 7.95 6.18 2.41
C GLY A 71 9.12 6.24 3.38
N GLN A 72 10.20 5.47 3.15
CA GLN A 72 11.41 5.52 3.96
C GLN A 72 12.05 6.90 3.98
N LYS A 73 12.18 7.55 2.81
CA LYS A 73 12.71 8.92 2.69
C LYS A 73 11.87 9.92 3.49
N PHE A 74 10.54 9.81 3.37
CA PHE A 74 9.63 10.69 4.11
C PHE A 74 9.78 10.52 5.63
N LEU A 75 9.77 9.27 6.13
CA LEU A 75 9.89 9.00 7.56
C LEU A 75 11.22 9.48 8.14
N ALA A 76 12.30 9.38 7.36
CA ALA A 76 13.62 9.86 7.76
C ALA A 76 13.67 11.39 7.85
N SER A 77 13.05 12.08 6.88
CA SER A 77 13.05 13.55 6.83
C SER A 77 12.01 14.19 7.76
N ASN A 78 10.93 13.47 8.10
CA ASN A 78 9.80 14.00 8.87
C ASN A 78 9.51 13.14 10.12
N PRO A 79 10.42 13.04 11.08
CA PRO A 79 10.29 12.12 12.23
C PRO A 79 9.10 12.46 13.14
N SER A 80 8.62 13.71 13.13
CA SER A 80 7.51 14.19 13.96
C SER A 80 6.19 14.36 13.19
N SER A 81 6.14 13.94 11.92
CA SER A 81 4.94 14.09 11.10
C SER A 81 3.76 13.30 11.67
N PRO A 82 2.54 13.85 11.68
CA PRO A 82 1.33 13.12 12.02
C PRO A 82 1.03 11.99 11.02
N LEU A 83 1.62 12.03 9.82
CA LEU A 83 1.47 11.01 8.79
C LEU A 83 2.40 9.80 8.98
N ARG A 84 3.22 9.76 10.04
CA ARG A 84 4.13 8.62 10.28
C ARG A 84 3.40 7.28 10.25
N LEU A 85 2.36 7.12 11.06
CA LEU A 85 1.61 5.86 11.13
C LEU A 85 0.90 5.54 9.82
N PRO A 86 0.16 6.47 9.17
CA PRO A 86 -0.40 6.23 7.84
C PRO A 86 0.63 5.84 6.77
N VAL A 87 1.80 6.51 6.73
CA VAL A 87 2.88 6.17 5.79
C VAL A 87 3.45 4.78 6.08
N THR A 88 3.72 4.47 7.35
CA THR A 88 4.17 3.12 7.76
C THR A 88 3.16 2.05 7.35
N TYR A 89 1.87 2.33 7.45
CA TYR A 89 0.82 1.39 7.02
C TYR A 89 0.89 1.11 5.51
N LEU A 90 1.06 2.15 4.68
CA LEU A 90 1.21 1.98 3.23
C LEU A 90 2.48 1.21 2.87
N MET A 91 3.58 1.45 3.59
CA MET A 91 4.81 0.68 3.41
C MET A 91 4.64 -0.78 3.81
N ALA A 92 3.95 -1.06 4.91
CA ALA A 92 3.64 -2.43 5.32
C ALA A 92 2.84 -3.17 4.24
N GLU A 93 1.83 -2.52 3.64
CA GLU A 93 1.07 -3.08 2.52
C GLU A 93 1.94 -3.29 1.27
N ALA A 94 2.92 -2.41 1.02
CA ALA A 94 3.85 -2.54 -0.10
C ALA A 94 4.83 -3.72 0.09
N TYR A 95 5.39 -3.89 1.29
CA TYR A 95 6.21 -5.05 1.63
C TYR A 95 5.42 -6.37 1.56
N GLU A 96 4.19 -6.38 2.06
CA GLU A 96 3.31 -7.52 1.95
C GLU A 96 2.99 -7.86 0.49
N THR A 97 2.76 -6.85 -0.35
CA THR A 97 2.56 -7.03 -1.79
C THR A 97 3.77 -7.69 -2.44
N TRP A 98 4.99 -7.22 -2.12
CA TRP A 98 6.22 -7.83 -2.63
C TRP A 98 6.31 -9.31 -2.28
N TRP A 99 6.18 -9.65 -0.99
CA TRP A 99 6.21 -11.04 -0.55
C TRP A 99 5.09 -11.87 -1.21
N SER A 100 3.88 -11.37 -1.19
CA SER A 100 2.70 -12.03 -1.76
C SER A 100 2.84 -12.33 -3.27
N LEU A 101 3.53 -11.47 -4.03
CA LEU A 101 3.85 -11.72 -5.44
C LEU A 101 4.89 -12.84 -5.60
N SER A 102 5.81 -13.00 -4.64
CA SER A 102 6.79 -14.09 -4.66
C SER A 102 6.15 -15.45 -4.41
N GLU A 103 5.07 -15.49 -3.63
CA GLU A 103 4.31 -16.70 -3.31
C GLU A 103 3.18 -16.96 -4.33
N TRP A 104 3.00 -16.05 -5.27
CA TRP A 104 1.91 -16.16 -6.24
C TRP A 104 2.06 -17.43 -7.09
N SER A 105 1.05 -18.29 -6.99
CA SER A 105 0.93 -19.49 -7.80
C SER A 105 -0.30 -19.39 -8.70
N SER A 106 -0.25 -20.03 -9.86
CA SER A 106 -1.37 -20.12 -10.79
C SER A 106 -2.54 -20.98 -10.28
N CYS A 107 -2.47 -21.45 -9.05
CA CYS A 107 -3.58 -22.05 -8.34
C CYS A 107 -4.50 -20.97 -7.80
N SER A 108 -5.11 -20.20 -8.68
CA SER A 108 -6.28 -19.43 -8.27
C SER A 108 -7.42 -20.42 -8.01
N PRO A 109 -8.06 -20.39 -6.84
CA PRO A 109 -9.20 -21.28 -6.55
C PRO A 109 -10.43 -20.95 -7.41
N VAL A 110 -10.34 -19.96 -8.27
CA VAL A 110 -11.45 -19.47 -9.10
C VAL A 110 -11.59 -20.22 -10.42
N ILE A 111 -10.54 -20.95 -10.86
CA ILE A 111 -10.64 -21.73 -12.10
C ILE A 111 -10.40 -23.19 -11.75
N ASP A 112 -11.48 -23.92 -11.55
CA ASP A 112 -11.51 -25.39 -11.37
C ASP A 112 -11.15 -26.07 -12.71
N LEU A 113 -9.86 -26.04 -13.04
CA LEU A 113 -9.30 -26.73 -14.21
C LEU A 113 -8.80 -28.15 -13.88
N GLY A 114 -9.29 -28.72 -12.79
CA GLY A 114 -8.93 -30.07 -12.36
C GLY A 114 -7.65 -30.15 -11.53
N PRO A 115 -7.31 -31.33 -10.98
CA PRO A 115 -6.22 -31.56 -10.04
C PRO A 115 -4.85 -31.59 -10.74
N GLY A 116 -4.40 -30.43 -11.24
CA GLY A 116 -3.02 -30.26 -11.69
C GLY A 116 -2.14 -29.74 -10.55
N PRO A 117 -0.82 -30.06 -10.55
CA PRO A 117 0.08 -29.45 -9.59
C PRO A 117 0.10 -27.94 -9.76
N CYS A 118 -0.03 -27.21 -8.66
CA CYS A 118 0.10 -25.74 -8.66
C CYS A 118 1.44 -25.34 -9.26
N LYS A 119 1.42 -24.47 -10.25
CA LYS A 119 2.63 -23.92 -10.85
C LYS A 119 2.80 -22.49 -10.35
N ALA A 120 4.06 -22.08 -10.09
CA ALA A 120 4.36 -20.69 -9.82
C ALA A 120 3.83 -19.82 -10.97
N ALA A 121 3.22 -18.69 -10.65
CA ALA A 121 2.72 -17.77 -11.67
C ALA A 121 3.90 -17.27 -12.53
N PRO A 122 3.70 -17.07 -13.83
CA PRO A 122 4.74 -16.50 -14.67
C PRO A 122 5.23 -15.18 -14.07
N GLY A 123 6.55 -15.07 -13.85
CA GLY A 123 7.16 -13.86 -13.30
C GLY A 123 7.28 -13.81 -11.77
N SER A 124 6.67 -14.72 -10.99
CA SER A 124 6.83 -14.72 -9.53
C SER A 124 8.30 -14.89 -9.10
N ALA A 125 9.11 -15.59 -9.88
CA ALA A 125 10.53 -15.80 -9.60
C ALA A 125 11.32 -14.48 -9.47
N LYS A 126 10.95 -13.42 -10.19
CA LYS A 126 11.62 -12.12 -10.11
C LYS A 126 11.45 -11.44 -8.74
N TYR A 127 10.40 -11.81 -8.00
CA TYR A 127 10.09 -11.24 -6.68
C TYR A 127 10.68 -12.02 -5.52
N LYS A 128 11.28 -13.20 -5.75
CA LYS A 128 11.85 -14.04 -4.69
C LYS A 128 13.02 -13.37 -3.97
N ALA A 129 13.84 -12.61 -4.70
CA ALA A 129 14.93 -11.89 -4.07
C ALA A 129 14.38 -10.83 -3.11
N GLY A 130 14.77 -10.92 -1.81
CA GLY A 130 14.30 -9.99 -0.76
C GLY A 130 12.89 -10.25 -0.23
N ALA A 131 12.15 -11.23 -0.73
CA ALA A 131 10.78 -11.50 -0.30
C ALA A 131 10.68 -11.87 1.19
N ASP A 132 11.60 -12.67 1.71
CA ASP A 132 11.62 -13.05 3.13
C ASP A 132 11.89 -11.85 4.04
N ASP A 133 12.72 -10.92 3.61
CA ASP A 133 12.98 -9.69 4.36
C ASP A 133 11.78 -8.74 4.26
N ALA A 134 11.12 -8.67 3.10
CA ALA A 134 9.88 -7.94 2.94
C ALA A 134 8.77 -8.48 3.86
N LEU A 135 8.64 -9.81 3.99
CA LEU A 135 7.69 -10.42 4.93
C LEU A 135 7.98 -10.01 6.37
N LYS A 136 9.25 -10.11 6.81
CA LYS A 136 9.66 -9.70 8.17
C LYS A 136 9.36 -8.23 8.43
N GLN A 137 9.64 -7.36 7.44
CA GLN A 137 9.39 -5.93 7.56
C GLN A 137 7.87 -5.65 7.64
N ALA A 138 7.06 -6.26 6.79
CA ALA A 138 5.60 -6.13 6.86
C ALA A 138 5.04 -6.54 8.22
N ILE A 139 5.50 -7.67 8.77
CA ILE A 139 5.09 -8.15 10.10
C ILE A 139 5.49 -7.13 11.16
N GLY A 140 6.73 -6.66 11.17
CA GLY A 140 7.23 -5.69 12.15
C GLY A 140 6.47 -4.36 12.09
N ASP A 141 6.22 -3.86 10.90
CA ASP A 141 5.48 -2.61 10.71
C ASP A 141 4.02 -2.72 11.20
N TYR A 142 3.32 -3.82 10.90
CA TYR A 142 1.95 -4.05 11.40
C TYR A 142 1.91 -4.21 12.92
N GLU A 143 2.89 -4.90 13.53
CA GLU A 143 3.00 -5.00 14.98
C GLU A 143 3.21 -3.63 15.63
N ALA A 144 4.12 -2.83 15.08
CA ALA A 144 4.41 -1.48 15.54
C ALA A 144 3.18 -0.55 15.44
N LEU A 145 2.43 -0.63 14.34
CA LEU A 145 1.21 0.13 14.13
C LEU A 145 0.12 -0.24 15.15
N ILE A 146 -0.11 -1.53 15.38
CA ILE A 146 -1.08 -2.02 16.36
C ILE A 146 -0.68 -1.61 17.78
N ALA A 147 0.61 -1.60 18.09
CA ALA A 147 1.12 -1.17 19.40
C ALA A 147 1.00 0.35 19.59
N ALA A 148 1.26 1.14 18.53
CA ALA A 148 1.21 2.61 18.58
C ALA A 148 -0.21 3.16 18.68
N ASP A 149 -1.15 2.61 17.93
CA ASP A 149 -2.57 3.00 17.96
C ASP A 149 -3.50 1.79 17.79
N PRO A 150 -3.79 1.07 18.88
CA PRO A 150 -4.68 -0.09 18.84
C PRO A 150 -6.12 0.24 18.43
N SER A 151 -6.55 1.50 18.58
CA SER A 151 -7.91 1.93 18.25
C SER A 151 -8.12 2.03 16.74
N VAL A 152 -7.09 2.45 16.00
CA VAL A 152 -7.11 2.59 14.55
C VAL A 152 -6.60 1.32 13.86
N TYR A 153 -5.46 0.78 14.29
CA TYR A 153 -4.81 -0.35 13.62
C TYR A 153 -5.08 -1.71 14.27
N GLY A 154 -5.64 -1.75 15.49
CA GLY A 154 -5.94 -2.99 16.20
C GLY A 154 -7.22 -3.72 15.72
N THR A 155 -7.69 -3.45 14.50
CA THR A 155 -8.93 -4.04 13.95
C THR A 155 -8.82 -5.56 13.83
N PRO A 156 -9.95 -6.30 13.96
CA PRO A 156 -9.95 -7.75 13.76
C PRO A 156 -9.45 -8.16 12.37
N ALA A 157 -9.68 -7.34 11.36
CA ALA A 157 -9.21 -7.59 10.00
C ALA A 157 -7.68 -7.55 9.93
N LEU A 158 -7.04 -6.49 10.45
CA LEU A 158 -5.59 -6.37 10.44
C LEU A 158 -4.91 -7.42 11.32
N ARG A 159 -5.48 -7.75 12.48
CA ARG A 159 -4.97 -8.84 13.33
C ARG A 159 -5.01 -10.20 12.65
N ARG A 160 -6.09 -10.52 11.92
CA ARG A 160 -6.16 -11.75 11.12
C ARG A 160 -5.14 -11.76 9.98
N ARG A 161 -4.95 -10.62 9.29
CA ARG A 161 -3.94 -10.46 8.26
C ARG A 161 -2.54 -10.71 8.81
N LEU A 162 -2.18 -10.06 9.90
CA LEU A 162 -0.91 -10.26 10.60
C LEU A 162 -0.70 -11.71 11.03
N ALA A 163 -1.73 -12.38 11.57
CA ALA A 163 -1.64 -13.78 11.94
C ALA A 163 -1.36 -14.69 10.73
N ARG A 164 -1.96 -14.42 9.57
CA ARG A 164 -1.67 -15.16 8.33
C ARG A 164 -0.23 -14.95 7.87
N LEU A 165 0.27 -13.71 7.87
CA LEU A 165 1.66 -13.40 7.50
C LEU A 165 2.65 -14.14 8.39
N LYS A 166 2.43 -14.17 9.71
CA LYS A 166 3.27 -14.93 10.67
C LYS A 166 3.31 -16.44 10.41
N LEU A 167 2.26 -16.97 9.80
CA LEU A 167 2.17 -18.38 9.40
C LEU A 167 2.67 -18.64 7.97
N GLY A 168 3.17 -17.62 7.27
CA GLY A 168 3.57 -17.71 5.88
C GLY A 168 2.41 -17.99 4.92
N ILE A 169 1.19 -17.59 5.29
CA ILE A 169 -0.02 -17.77 4.47
C ILE A 169 -0.25 -16.53 3.63
N ASP A 170 -0.21 -16.67 2.30
CA ASP A 170 -0.47 -15.57 1.37
C ASP A 170 -1.84 -14.92 1.66
N THR A 171 -1.82 -13.60 1.83
CA THR A 171 -3.00 -12.78 2.11
C THR A 171 -3.67 -12.28 0.84
N ASN A 172 -3.06 -12.55 -0.31
CA ASN A 172 -3.47 -12.09 -1.64
C ASN A 172 -3.46 -10.55 -1.77
N GLN A 173 -2.53 -9.88 -1.05
CA GLN A 173 -2.39 -8.43 -1.17
C GLN A 173 -1.66 -8.07 -2.46
N ARG A 174 -2.29 -7.20 -3.26
CA ARG A 174 -1.79 -6.77 -4.57
C ARG A 174 -1.96 -5.25 -4.78
N ARG A 175 -2.13 -4.48 -3.72
CA ARG A 175 -2.51 -3.06 -3.80
C ARG A 175 -1.60 -2.23 -4.71
N PHE A 176 -0.30 -2.47 -4.65
CA PHE A 176 0.70 -1.72 -5.41
C PHE A 176 1.27 -2.52 -6.58
N TYR A 177 0.44 -3.35 -7.16
CA TYR A 177 0.76 -4.12 -8.34
C TYR A 177 -0.39 -4.06 -9.32
N CYS A 178 -0.11 -3.61 -10.53
CA CYS A 178 -1.12 -3.50 -11.57
C CYS A 178 -1.32 -4.83 -12.31
N LEU A 179 -2.51 -5.37 -12.20
CA LEU A 179 -2.99 -6.47 -13.06
C LEU A 179 -4.02 -5.87 -14.02
N ASN A 180 -3.77 -5.98 -15.32
CA ASN A 180 -4.85 -5.82 -16.31
C ASN A 180 -5.61 -7.14 -16.35
N GLU A 181 -6.86 -7.11 -15.91
CA GLU A 181 -7.82 -8.18 -16.16
C GLU A 181 -8.33 -8.14 -17.59
#